data_0620db7bfd87e0c60c5e0e619388d629
#
_entry.id   0620db7bfd87e0c60c5e0e619388d629
#
_cell.length_a   1.000
_cell.length_b   1.000
_cell.length_c   1.000
_cell.angle_alpha   90.00
_cell.angle_beta   90.00
_cell.angle_gamma   90.00
#
_symmetry.space_group_name_H-M   'P 1'
#
loop_
_entity.id
_entity.type
_entity.pdbx_description
1 polymer ?
#
loop_
_entity_poly.entity_id
_entity_poly.type
_entity_poly.pdbx_seq_one_letter_code
_entity_poly.pdbx_strand_id
1 'polypeptide(L)'
;MPRGLILFAHGSRDPAWGASLHALARELAAQDPTLQVRCAFLELQTPDLGIVVAELAPQVQRLWVCPVFWAANGHVRRDLPELLDKARRAHPSLQLELLPALSDLPGMLTFLAGALAAMVRAPS
;
A
#
# COMPACT_ATOMS: atom_id res chain seq x y z
N MET A 1 -10.02 -17.11 -7.02
CA MET A 1 -10.25 -15.82 -7.66
C MET A 1 -8.97 -14.99 -7.56
N PRO A 2 -8.48 -14.44 -8.68
CA PRO A 2 -7.26 -13.64 -8.63
C PRO A 2 -7.44 -12.38 -7.78
N ARG A 3 -6.45 -12.12 -6.94
CA ARG A 3 -6.47 -10.98 -5.99
C ARG A 3 -5.23 -10.15 -6.18
N GLY A 4 -5.38 -8.84 -6.01
CA GLY A 4 -4.27 -7.90 -6.07
C GLY A 4 -4.20 -7.01 -4.86
N LEU A 5 -3.00 -6.52 -4.58
CA LEU A 5 -2.74 -5.56 -3.51
C LEU A 5 -1.76 -4.52 -4.01
N ILE A 6 -2.15 -3.27 -3.90
CA ILE A 6 -1.28 -2.13 -4.20
C ILE A 6 -0.79 -1.53 -2.88
N LEU A 7 0.51 -1.47 -2.72
CA LEU A 7 1.13 -0.69 -1.65
C LEU A 7 1.29 0.73 -2.17
N PHE A 8 0.52 1.65 -1.62
CA PHE A 8 0.44 3.03 -2.09
C PHE A 8 1.16 3.96 -1.12
N ALA A 9 2.16 4.69 -1.61
CA ALA A 9 2.96 5.59 -0.81
C ALA A 9 2.98 6.98 -1.42
N HIS A 10 3.36 7.97 -0.61
CA HIS A 10 3.40 9.36 -1.07
C HIS A 10 4.39 9.57 -2.22
N GLY A 11 5.57 8.99 -2.12
CA GLY A 11 6.67 9.20 -3.06
C GLY A 11 7.72 10.14 -2.50
N SER A 12 8.93 10.06 -3.06
CA SER A 12 10.06 10.87 -2.65
C SER A 12 11.01 11.06 -3.82
N ARG A 13 11.77 12.14 -3.81
CA ARG A 13 12.84 12.37 -4.79
C ARG A 13 14.08 11.51 -4.53
N ASP A 14 14.19 10.95 -3.33
CA ASP A 14 15.31 10.06 -2.99
C ASP A 14 14.99 8.65 -3.49
N PRO A 15 15.77 8.12 -4.46
CA PRO A 15 15.52 6.77 -4.98
C PRO A 15 15.61 5.68 -3.92
N ALA A 16 16.41 5.89 -2.87
CA ALA A 16 16.57 4.91 -1.80
C ALA A 16 15.31 4.80 -0.93
N TRP A 17 14.46 5.83 -0.92
CA TRP A 17 13.26 5.84 -0.09
C TRP A 17 12.28 4.72 -0.45
N GLY A 18 12.22 4.35 -1.72
CA GLY A 18 11.32 3.29 -2.16
C GLY A 18 11.81 1.88 -1.85
N ALA A 19 13.06 1.71 -1.42
CA ALA A 19 13.64 0.38 -1.23
C ALA A 19 12.90 -0.45 -0.19
N SER A 20 12.49 0.14 0.93
CA SER A 20 11.75 -0.58 1.97
C SER A 20 10.33 -0.93 1.53
N LEU A 21 9.71 -0.09 0.69
CA LEU A 21 8.40 -0.41 0.13
C LEU A 21 8.48 -1.62 -0.80
N HIS A 22 9.50 -1.66 -1.65
CA HIS A 22 9.71 -2.80 -2.53
C HIS A 22 10.08 -4.07 -1.74
N ALA A 23 10.82 -3.92 -0.63
CA ALA A 23 11.11 -5.04 0.26
C ALA A 23 9.83 -5.61 0.88
N LEU A 24 8.92 -4.75 1.32
CA LEU A 24 7.62 -5.19 1.83
C LEU A 24 6.83 -5.92 0.76
N ALA A 25 6.85 -5.43 -0.48
CA ALA A 25 6.16 -6.09 -1.58
C ALA A 25 6.71 -7.50 -1.82
N ARG A 26 8.04 -7.66 -1.75
CA ARG A 26 8.66 -8.99 -1.90
C ARG A 26 8.28 -9.94 -0.78
N GLU A 27 8.24 -9.44 0.46
CA GLU A 27 7.81 -10.25 1.61
C GLU A 27 6.37 -10.73 1.46
N LEU A 28 5.48 -9.84 1.02
CA LEU A 28 4.08 -10.19 0.78
C LEU A 28 3.95 -11.25 -0.31
N ALA A 29 4.67 -11.08 -1.41
CA ALA A 29 4.64 -12.04 -2.51
C ALA A 29 5.18 -13.41 -2.08
N ALA A 30 6.16 -13.44 -1.18
CA ALA A 30 6.69 -14.68 -0.64
C ALA A 30 5.70 -15.37 0.30
N GLN A 31 4.96 -14.58 1.11
CA GLN A 31 3.97 -15.14 2.03
C GLN A 31 2.70 -15.62 1.33
N ASP A 32 2.32 -14.98 0.24
CA ASP A 32 1.14 -15.38 -0.54
C ASP A 32 1.46 -15.29 -2.03
N PRO A 33 2.00 -16.36 -2.63
CA PRO A 33 2.37 -16.34 -4.05
C PRO A 33 1.20 -16.17 -5.02
N THR A 34 -0.04 -16.32 -4.55
CA THR A 34 -1.23 -16.13 -5.40
C THR A 34 -1.68 -14.69 -5.47
N LEU A 35 -1.08 -13.82 -4.64
CA LEU A 35 -1.42 -12.40 -4.58
C LEU A 35 -0.55 -11.61 -5.54
N GLN A 36 -1.17 -10.79 -6.38
CA GLN A 36 -0.45 -9.86 -7.26
C GLN A 36 -0.15 -8.60 -6.46
N VAL A 37 1.11 -8.37 -6.13
CA VAL A 37 1.52 -7.21 -5.33
C VAL A 37 2.25 -6.21 -6.20
N ARG A 38 1.87 -4.94 -6.10
CA ARG A 38 2.49 -3.83 -6.83
C ARG A 38 2.65 -2.63 -5.91
N CYS A 39 3.61 -1.78 -6.24
CA CYS A 39 3.78 -0.49 -5.58
C CYS A 39 3.28 0.62 -6.49
N ALA A 40 2.68 1.65 -5.90
CA ALA A 40 2.25 2.85 -6.61
C ALA A 40 2.52 4.07 -5.73
N PHE A 41 2.63 5.24 -6.37
CA PHE A 41 3.02 6.46 -5.69
C PHE A 41 2.06 7.59 -6.03
N LEU A 42 1.87 8.50 -5.07
CA LEU A 42 1.05 9.69 -5.27
C LEU A 42 1.73 10.67 -6.21
N GLU A 43 3.03 10.92 -5.99
CA GLU A 43 3.82 11.86 -6.78
C GLU A 43 5.32 11.54 -6.66
N LEU A 44 6.13 12.24 -7.44
CA LEU A 44 7.60 12.21 -7.39
C LEU A 44 8.24 10.89 -7.82
N GLN A 45 7.50 9.82 -7.87
CA GLN A 45 7.95 8.50 -8.33
C GLN A 45 6.85 7.86 -9.17
N THR A 46 7.24 6.89 -9.98
CA THR A 46 6.34 6.12 -10.84
C THR A 46 6.36 4.65 -10.46
N PRO A 47 5.31 3.90 -10.77
CA PRO A 47 4.07 4.31 -11.41
C PRO A 47 3.08 4.97 -10.44
N ASP A 48 2.13 5.74 -10.97
CA ASP A 48 1.04 6.27 -10.18
C ASP A 48 -0.07 5.22 -10.00
N LEU A 49 -1.04 5.54 -9.12
CA LEU A 49 -2.11 4.60 -8.77
C LEU A 49 -2.96 4.20 -9.98
N GLY A 50 -3.33 5.17 -10.82
CA GLY A 50 -4.18 4.90 -11.99
C GLY A 50 -3.52 3.93 -12.97
N ILE A 51 -2.23 4.07 -13.20
CA ILE A 51 -1.47 3.18 -14.08
C ILE A 51 -1.47 1.75 -13.54
N VAL A 52 -1.20 1.59 -12.23
CA VAL A 52 -1.13 0.26 -11.63
C VAL A 52 -2.50 -0.42 -11.59
N VAL A 53 -3.56 0.34 -11.30
CA VAL A 53 -4.91 -0.22 -11.35
C VAL A 53 -5.24 -0.69 -12.76
N ALA A 54 -4.89 0.10 -13.79
CA ALA A 54 -5.15 -0.28 -15.17
C ALA A 54 -4.38 -1.54 -15.57
N GLU A 55 -3.15 -1.70 -15.08
CA GLU A 55 -2.36 -2.92 -15.34
C GLU A 55 -2.96 -4.15 -14.69
N LEU A 56 -3.47 -4.02 -13.47
CA LEU A 56 -4.00 -5.15 -12.71
C LEU A 56 -5.45 -5.50 -13.03
N ALA A 57 -6.25 -4.52 -13.48
CA ALA A 57 -7.68 -4.72 -13.70
C ALA A 57 -8.02 -5.93 -14.58
N PRO A 58 -7.29 -6.22 -15.69
CA PRO A 58 -7.57 -7.41 -16.48
C PRO A 58 -7.11 -8.72 -15.84
N GLN A 59 -6.31 -8.66 -14.78
CA GLN A 59 -5.69 -9.83 -14.16
C GLN A 59 -6.33 -10.24 -12.85
N VAL A 60 -7.05 -9.34 -12.17
CA VAL A 60 -7.62 -9.61 -10.85
C VAL A 60 -9.08 -9.20 -10.80
N GLN A 61 -9.85 -9.80 -9.90
CA GLN A 61 -11.25 -9.43 -9.66
C GLN A 61 -11.41 -8.54 -8.44
N ARG A 62 -10.53 -8.72 -7.44
CA ARG A 62 -10.51 -7.89 -6.24
C ARG A 62 -9.14 -7.27 -6.09
N LEU A 63 -9.13 -5.99 -5.80
CA LEU A 63 -7.91 -5.23 -5.64
C LEU A 63 -8.02 -4.35 -4.40
N TRP A 64 -7.06 -4.51 -3.50
CA TRP A 64 -6.98 -3.67 -2.31
C TRP A 64 -5.87 -2.65 -2.48
N VAL A 65 -6.08 -1.47 -1.94
CA VAL A 65 -5.05 -0.43 -1.85
C VAL A 65 -4.73 -0.21 -0.38
N CYS A 66 -3.48 -0.44 -0.03
CA CYS A 66 -2.97 -0.20 1.32
C CYS A 66 -2.18 1.10 1.34
N PRO A 67 -2.68 2.15 2.04
CA PRO A 67 -1.89 3.37 2.20
C PRO A 67 -0.73 3.10 3.15
N VAL A 68 0.49 3.16 2.64
CA VAL A 68 1.69 2.92 3.43
C VAL A 68 2.13 4.25 4.07
N PHE A 69 1.27 4.72 4.98
CA PHE A 69 1.49 5.91 5.80
C PHE A 69 1.22 5.53 7.25
N TRP A 70 1.88 6.23 8.18
CA TRP A 70 1.58 6.01 9.59
C TRP A 70 0.12 6.39 9.89
N ALA A 71 -0.25 7.59 9.50
CA ALA A 71 -1.64 8.03 9.50
C ALA A 71 -1.80 8.99 8.33
N ALA A 72 -2.95 8.99 7.69
CA ALA A 72 -3.20 9.88 6.57
C ALA A 72 -3.34 11.31 7.09
N ASN A 73 -2.53 12.24 6.55
CA ASN A 73 -2.74 13.67 6.82
C ASN A 73 -3.95 14.16 6.01
N GLY A 74 -4.38 15.42 6.24
CA GLY A 74 -5.57 15.95 5.61
C GLY A 74 -5.53 15.96 4.09
N HIS A 75 -4.35 16.17 3.50
CA HIS A 75 -4.16 16.15 2.04
C HIS A 75 -4.41 14.77 1.46
N VAL A 76 -3.74 13.74 1.99
CA VAL A 76 -3.90 12.36 1.52
C VAL A 76 -5.31 11.85 1.83
N ARG A 77 -5.85 12.23 2.99
CA ARG A 77 -7.19 11.82 3.40
C ARG A 77 -8.27 12.29 2.42
N ARG A 78 -8.04 13.42 1.75
CA ARG A 78 -8.97 13.94 0.74
C ARG A 78 -8.69 13.36 -0.64
N ASP A 79 -7.41 13.27 -1.02
CA ASP A 79 -7.03 12.91 -2.38
C ASP A 79 -7.22 11.44 -2.68
N LEU A 80 -6.91 10.56 -1.73
CA LEU A 80 -6.94 9.12 -1.96
C LEU A 80 -8.34 8.60 -2.29
N PRO A 81 -9.40 8.98 -1.55
CA PRO A 81 -10.75 8.55 -1.94
C PRO A 81 -11.15 9.00 -3.34
N GLU A 82 -10.75 10.20 -3.76
CA GLU A 82 -11.05 10.69 -5.09
C GLU A 82 -10.33 9.89 -6.17
N LEU A 83 -9.06 9.54 -5.93
CA LEU A 83 -8.30 8.69 -6.84
C LEU A 83 -8.95 7.31 -6.98
N LEU A 84 -9.42 6.74 -5.87
CA LEU A 84 -10.08 5.44 -5.88
C LEU A 84 -11.42 5.50 -6.61
N ASP A 85 -12.20 6.55 -6.40
CA ASP A 85 -13.48 6.72 -7.09
C ASP A 85 -13.29 6.87 -8.59
N LYS A 86 -12.25 7.60 -9.01
CA LYS A 86 -11.90 7.71 -10.42
C LYS A 86 -11.53 6.35 -11.01
N ALA A 87 -10.73 5.57 -10.27
CA ALA A 87 -10.33 4.23 -10.71
C ALA A 87 -11.53 3.28 -10.79
N ARG A 88 -12.47 3.37 -9.85
CA ARG A 88 -13.69 2.56 -9.88
C ARG A 88 -14.55 2.89 -11.09
N ARG A 89 -14.66 4.16 -11.45
CA ARG A 89 -15.41 4.58 -12.65
C ARG A 89 -14.76 4.07 -13.92
N ALA A 90 -13.43 4.04 -13.97
CA ALA A 90 -12.68 3.55 -15.14
C ALA A 90 -12.74 2.03 -15.27
N HIS A 91 -12.92 1.30 -14.15
CA HIS A 91 -12.91 -0.16 -14.14
C HIS A 91 -14.10 -0.69 -13.33
N PRO A 92 -15.33 -0.55 -13.85
CA PRO A 92 -16.54 -0.82 -13.05
C PRO A 92 -16.73 -2.28 -12.64
N SER A 93 -16.09 -3.23 -13.31
CA SER A 93 -16.19 -4.65 -12.94
C SER A 93 -15.17 -5.05 -11.86
N LEU A 94 -14.22 -4.18 -11.54
CA LEU A 94 -13.20 -4.43 -10.53
C LEU A 94 -13.72 -4.09 -9.14
N GLN A 95 -13.57 -5.02 -8.19
CA GLN A 95 -13.86 -4.72 -6.78
C GLN A 95 -12.62 -4.08 -6.16
N LEU A 96 -12.67 -2.77 -6.02
CA LEU A 96 -11.57 -1.97 -5.51
C LEU A 96 -11.87 -1.49 -4.10
N GLU A 97 -11.04 -1.87 -3.13
CA GLU A 97 -11.24 -1.57 -1.72
C GLU A 97 -10.03 -0.88 -1.11
N LEU A 98 -10.28 0.07 -0.22
CA LEU A 98 -9.25 0.77 0.53
C LEU A 98 -9.04 0.11 1.88
N LEU A 99 -7.80 -0.25 2.18
CA LEU A 99 -7.42 -0.73 3.51
C LEU A 99 -7.10 0.45 4.42
N PRO A 100 -7.12 0.24 5.75
CA PRO A 100 -6.68 1.28 6.69
C PRO A 100 -5.22 1.64 6.49
N ALA A 101 -4.83 2.84 6.95
CA ALA A 101 -3.42 3.23 7.03
C ALA A 101 -2.67 2.30 7.99
N LEU A 102 -1.33 2.29 7.91
CA LEU A 102 -0.51 1.33 8.67
C LEU A 102 -0.79 1.37 10.17
N SER A 103 -0.92 2.58 10.74
CA SER A 103 -1.17 2.70 12.18
C SER A 103 -2.48 2.06 12.63
N ASP A 104 -3.44 1.92 11.70
CA ASP A 104 -4.78 1.40 12.00
C ASP A 104 -4.94 -0.08 11.63
N LEU A 105 -3.90 -0.72 11.10
CA LEU A 105 -3.96 -2.15 10.83
C LEU A 105 -4.08 -2.93 12.14
N PRO A 106 -4.93 -3.97 12.19
CA PRO A 106 -5.06 -4.77 13.40
C PRO A 106 -3.73 -5.31 13.89
N GLY A 107 -3.42 -5.07 15.16
CA GLY A 107 -2.18 -5.57 15.79
C GLY A 107 -0.93 -4.75 15.53
N MET A 108 -0.99 -3.71 14.67
CA MET A 108 0.20 -2.95 14.31
C MET A 108 0.80 -2.20 15.50
N LEU A 109 -0.03 -1.51 16.29
CA LEU A 109 0.48 -0.78 17.45
C LEU A 109 1.10 -1.71 18.48
N THR A 110 0.47 -2.85 18.72
CA THR A 110 1.00 -3.86 19.65
C THR A 110 2.33 -4.42 19.16
N PHE A 111 2.41 -4.73 17.88
CA PHE A 111 3.65 -5.22 17.28
C PHE A 111 4.78 -4.21 17.42
N LEU A 112 4.53 -2.96 17.03
CA LEU A 112 5.55 -1.92 17.08
C LEU A 112 5.99 -1.60 18.49
N ALA A 113 5.04 -1.53 19.44
CA ALA A 113 5.37 -1.30 20.84
C ALA A 113 6.29 -2.40 21.37
N GLY A 114 6.00 -3.65 21.06
CA GLY A 114 6.84 -4.77 21.46
C GLY A 114 8.23 -4.73 20.84
N ALA A 115 8.30 -4.43 19.54
CA ALA A 115 9.59 -4.34 18.84
C ALA A 115 10.45 -3.20 19.40
N LEU A 116 9.84 -2.04 19.63
CA LEU A 116 10.57 -0.88 20.18
C LEU A 116 11.01 -1.14 21.62
N ALA A 117 10.12 -1.71 22.44
CA ALA A 117 10.45 -2.04 23.82
C ALA A 117 11.63 -3.02 23.90
N ALA A 118 11.68 -4.00 23.02
CA ALA A 118 12.77 -4.95 22.97
C ALA A 118 14.10 -4.27 22.64
N MET A 119 14.08 -3.30 21.73
CA MET A 119 15.29 -2.58 21.33
C MET A 119 15.88 -1.75 22.48
N VAL A 120 15.04 -1.08 23.26
CA VAL A 120 15.52 -0.23 24.36
C VAL A 120 15.78 -1.01 25.64
N ARG A 121 15.40 -2.27 25.68
CA ARG A 121 15.66 -3.17 26.81
C ARG A 121 16.96 -3.93 26.65
N ALA A 122 17.53 -3.93 25.45
CA ALA A 122 18.75 -4.65 25.17
C ALA A 122 19.90 -4.14 26.06
N PRO A 123 20.72 -5.02 26.66
CA PRO A 123 21.86 -4.57 27.46
C PRO A 123 22.84 -3.79 26.59
N SER A 124 23.29 -2.70 27.15
CA SER A 124 24.27 -1.84 26.51
C SER A 124 25.66 -2.48 26.54
#